data_edafcf2a012fcfc184d903f424777ec3
#
_entry.id   edafcf2a012fcfc184d903f424777ec3
#
_cell.length_a   1.000
_cell.length_b   1.000
_cell.length_c   1.000
_cell.angle_alpha   90.00
_cell.angle_beta   90.00
_cell.angle_gamma   90.00
#
_symmetry.space_group_name_H-M   'P 1'
#
loop_
_entity.id
_entity.type
_entity.pdbx_description
1 polymer ?
#
loop_
_entity_poly.entity_id
_entity_poly.type
_entity_poly.pdbx_seq_one_letter_code
_entity_poly.pdbx_strand_id
1 'polypeptide(L)'
;MTDVAATIGPPEAVGTEHDSSAFDSGEPALDDWLRKRALPNEQSGASRTYVITAERRIVGFYCLAAGSVAKQAATGHIRRNMPEPIPVMIIGRLAIDRGFQGRGLGKALLRDAVLRTLQAAAIAGMRAILLHAISETAKRFYVHCGFSESPLDPMLMMISVAEAERTLSGK
;
A
#
# COMPACT_ATOMS: atom_id res chain seq x y z
N MET A 1 30.05 -8.68 16.72
CA MET A 1 29.67 -7.66 15.78
C MET A 1 28.42 -6.98 16.27
N THR A 2 28.55 -5.76 16.65
CA THR A 2 27.40 -5.00 17.07
C THR A 2 26.44 -4.89 15.89
N ASP A 3 25.26 -5.37 16.13
CA ASP A 3 24.14 -5.10 15.26
C ASP A 3 23.92 -3.58 15.28
N VAL A 4 24.65 -2.91 14.42
CA VAL A 4 24.25 -1.53 14.14
C VAL A 4 22.92 -1.67 13.44
N ALA A 5 21.84 -1.43 14.17
CA ALA A 5 20.53 -1.36 13.57
C ALA A 5 20.67 -0.46 12.35
N ALA A 6 20.61 -1.08 11.16
CA ALA A 6 20.67 -0.32 9.94
C ALA A 6 19.60 0.74 9.99
N THR A 7 20.00 2.00 9.85
CA THR A 7 19.05 3.11 9.87
C THR A 7 18.16 3.00 8.65
N ILE A 8 16.85 2.85 8.89
CA ILE A 8 15.87 2.78 7.81
C ILE A 8 15.39 4.20 7.53
N GLY A 9 15.54 4.61 6.27
CA GLY A 9 15.08 5.93 5.84
C GLY A 9 13.57 6.01 5.70
N PRO A 10 13.03 7.24 5.59
CA PRO A 10 11.59 7.41 5.33
C PRO A 10 11.22 6.90 3.94
N PRO A 11 9.94 6.60 3.70
CA PRO A 11 9.50 6.20 2.37
C PRO A 11 9.80 7.28 1.33
N GLU A 12 10.37 6.87 0.20
CA GLU A 12 10.70 7.77 -0.91
C GLU A 12 10.39 7.11 -2.24
N ALA A 13 10.18 7.93 -3.27
CA ALA A 13 9.89 7.41 -4.61
C ALA A 13 11.04 6.53 -5.11
N VAL A 14 10.69 5.39 -5.70
CA VAL A 14 11.69 4.46 -6.23
C VAL A 14 12.50 5.12 -7.35
N GLY A 15 13.80 4.89 -7.33
CA GLY A 15 14.71 5.39 -8.34
C GLY A 15 15.83 4.40 -8.63
N THR A 16 16.67 4.74 -9.60
CA THR A 16 17.78 3.88 -10.05
C THR A 16 18.85 3.68 -8.98
N GLU A 17 18.91 4.56 -7.98
CA GLU A 17 19.85 4.47 -6.87
C GLU A 17 19.50 3.39 -5.84
N HIS A 18 18.26 2.88 -5.90
CA HIS A 18 17.78 1.86 -4.95
C HIS A 18 18.13 0.46 -5.43
N ASP A 19 18.60 -0.39 -4.51
CA ASP A 19 18.98 -1.77 -4.80
C ASP A 19 17.92 -2.75 -4.35
N SER A 20 17.24 -3.39 -5.33
CA SER A 20 16.21 -4.41 -5.08
C SER A 20 16.72 -5.84 -5.20
N SER A 21 18.01 -6.04 -5.53
CA SER A 21 18.53 -7.36 -5.90
C SER A 21 18.39 -8.42 -4.81
N ALA A 22 18.50 -8.02 -3.53
CA ALA A 22 18.42 -8.95 -2.40
C ALA A 22 17.05 -8.96 -1.73
N PHE A 23 16.08 -8.23 -2.27
CA PHE A 23 14.76 -8.14 -1.64
C PHE A 23 14.05 -9.49 -1.63
N ASP A 24 13.63 -9.94 -0.46
CA ASP A 24 12.95 -11.22 -0.26
C ASP A 24 11.87 -11.06 0.82
N SER A 25 10.64 -10.85 0.38
CA SER A 25 9.49 -10.73 1.29
C SER A 25 8.92 -12.08 1.72
N GLY A 26 9.32 -13.16 1.04
CA GLY A 26 8.69 -14.46 1.19
C GLY A 26 7.61 -14.73 0.16
N GLU A 27 7.27 -13.74 -0.64
CA GLU A 27 6.27 -13.85 -1.71
C GLU A 27 6.95 -13.53 -3.04
N PRO A 28 7.36 -14.55 -3.81
CA PRO A 28 8.11 -14.34 -5.07
C PRO A 28 7.42 -13.39 -6.05
N ALA A 29 6.10 -13.42 -6.12
CA ALA A 29 5.36 -12.54 -7.02
C ALA A 29 5.56 -11.06 -6.68
N LEU A 30 5.62 -10.72 -5.39
CA LEU A 30 5.85 -9.34 -4.95
C LEU A 30 7.30 -8.93 -5.20
N ASP A 31 8.23 -9.85 -4.94
CA ASP A 31 9.66 -9.59 -5.12
C ASP A 31 10.02 -9.41 -6.59
N ASP A 32 9.47 -10.25 -7.46
CA ASP A 32 9.68 -10.16 -8.91
C ASP A 32 9.08 -8.87 -9.46
N TRP A 33 7.89 -8.50 -8.99
CA TRP A 33 7.26 -7.26 -9.41
C TRP A 33 8.14 -6.04 -9.07
N LEU A 34 8.68 -6.01 -7.86
CA LEU A 34 9.58 -4.93 -7.44
C LEU A 34 10.80 -4.83 -8.37
N ARG A 35 11.44 -5.96 -8.65
CA ARG A 35 12.65 -5.98 -9.48
C ARG A 35 12.38 -5.66 -10.94
N LYS A 36 11.25 -6.12 -11.48
CA LYS A 36 10.99 -6.08 -12.93
C LYS A 36 10.06 -4.95 -13.37
N ARG A 37 9.13 -4.54 -12.51
CA ARG A 37 8.04 -3.63 -12.92
C ARG A 37 8.01 -2.29 -12.20
N ALA A 38 8.51 -2.20 -10.98
CA ALA A 38 8.37 -0.98 -10.19
C ALA A 38 8.95 0.24 -10.90
N LEU A 39 10.20 0.16 -11.34
CA LEU A 39 10.85 1.29 -12.00
C LEU A 39 10.27 1.59 -13.39
N PRO A 40 10.05 0.61 -14.28
CA PRO A 40 9.37 0.88 -15.55
C PRO A 40 7.99 1.51 -15.38
N ASN A 41 7.20 1.04 -14.42
CA ASN A 41 5.87 1.60 -14.16
C ASN A 41 5.96 3.01 -13.59
N GLU A 42 6.97 3.29 -12.77
CA GLU A 42 7.22 4.63 -12.26
C GLU A 42 7.54 5.59 -13.42
N GLN A 43 8.38 5.16 -14.33
CA GLN A 43 8.80 5.97 -15.49
C GLN A 43 7.64 6.23 -16.46
N SER A 44 6.77 5.24 -16.67
CA SER A 44 5.63 5.37 -17.57
C SER A 44 4.42 6.06 -16.92
N GLY A 45 4.40 6.20 -15.60
CA GLY A 45 3.26 6.76 -14.87
C GLY A 45 2.14 5.75 -14.60
N ALA A 46 2.39 4.45 -14.84
CA ALA A 46 1.37 3.41 -14.60
C ALA A 46 1.08 3.23 -13.11
N SER A 47 2.10 3.41 -12.27
CA SER A 47 1.95 3.39 -10.82
C SER A 47 3.08 4.16 -10.16
N ARG A 48 2.88 4.51 -8.89
CA ARG A 48 3.92 5.14 -8.07
C ARG A 48 4.36 4.16 -7.00
N THR A 49 5.65 3.88 -6.94
CA THR A 49 6.23 2.98 -5.94
C THR A 49 7.05 3.77 -4.94
N TYR A 50 6.83 3.50 -3.66
CA TYR A 50 7.57 4.13 -2.56
C TYR A 50 8.32 3.04 -1.81
N VAL A 51 9.58 3.30 -1.52
CA VAL A 51 10.47 2.31 -0.92
C VAL A 51 11.06 2.84 0.39
N ILE A 52 11.31 1.92 1.32
CA ILE A 52 12.14 2.19 2.49
C ILE A 52 13.42 1.40 2.32
N THR A 53 14.54 2.00 2.72
CA THR A 53 15.86 1.42 2.49
C THR A 53 16.69 1.39 3.76
N ALA A 54 17.52 0.35 3.86
CA ALA A 54 18.65 0.31 4.78
C ALA A 54 19.87 0.57 3.90
N GLU A 55 20.45 1.76 4.04
CA GLU A 55 21.44 2.29 3.11
C GLU A 55 20.82 2.42 1.71
N ARG A 56 21.26 1.64 0.73
CA ARG A 56 20.68 1.66 -0.63
C ARG A 56 19.80 0.45 -0.90
N ARG A 57 19.80 -0.51 0.00
CA ARG A 57 19.05 -1.75 -0.14
C ARG A 57 17.59 -1.52 0.20
N ILE A 58 16.69 -1.88 -0.70
CA ILE A 58 15.26 -1.83 -0.44
C ILE A 58 14.89 -2.91 0.57
N VAL A 59 14.22 -2.52 1.66
CA VAL A 59 13.76 -3.45 2.70
C VAL A 59 12.25 -3.45 2.84
N GLY A 60 11.55 -2.57 2.12
CA GLY A 60 10.10 -2.56 2.07
C GLY A 60 9.62 -1.65 0.95
N PHE A 61 8.41 -1.91 0.47
CA PHE A 61 7.81 -1.06 -0.56
C PHE A 61 6.29 -1.20 -0.59
N TYR A 62 5.66 -0.22 -1.20
CA TYR A 62 4.26 -0.32 -1.63
C TYR A 62 4.09 0.48 -2.93
N CYS A 63 3.01 0.21 -3.66
CA CYS A 63 2.71 1.00 -4.84
C CYS A 63 1.27 1.51 -4.83
N LEU A 64 1.07 2.67 -5.43
CA LEU A 64 -0.21 3.33 -5.56
C LEU A 64 -0.57 3.51 -7.03
N ALA A 65 -1.85 3.32 -7.36
CA ALA A 65 -2.40 3.65 -8.66
C ALA A 65 -3.83 4.14 -8.48
N ALA A 66 -4.25 5.07 -9.33
CA ALA A 66 -5.64 5.49 -9.37
C ALA A 66 -6.49 4.40 -10.01
N GLY A 67 -7.70 4.22 -9.52
CA GLY A 67 -8.60 3.21 -10.06
C GLY A 67 -10.05 3.49 -9.72
N SER A 68 -10.89 2.48 -9.91
CA SER A 68 -12.30 2.57 -9.60
C SER A 68 -12.82 1.23 -9.11
N VAL A 69 -13.96 1.26 -8.43
CA VAL A 69 -14.65 0.05 -7.99
C VAL A 69 -16.14 0.19 -8.31
N ALA A 70 -16.75 -0.91 -8.74
CA ALA A 70 -18.20 -0.95 -8.97
C ALA A 70 -18.94 -0.80 -7.64
N LYS A 71 -20.07 -0.09 -7.66
CA LYS A 71 -20.88 0.10 -6.45
C LYS A 71 -21.21 -1.21 -5.76
N GLN A 72 -21.56 -2.24 -6.54
CA GLN A 72 -21.96 -3.54 -5.98
C GLN A 72 -20.83 -4.23 -5.23
N ALA A 73 -19.57 -3.90 -5.53
CA ALA A 73 -18.41 -4.44 -4.85
C ALA A 73 -17.98 -3.61 -3.65
N ALA A 74 -18.52 -2.42 -3.48
CA ALA A 74 -18.19 -1.52 -2.37
C ALA A 74 -19.11 -1.76 -1.17
N THR A 75 -18.57 -1.50 0.04
CA THR A 75 -19.39 -1.54 1.26
C THR A 75 -20.47 -0.45 1.18
N GLY A 76 -21.56 -0.62 1.94
CA GLY A 76 -22.66 0.34 1.94
C GLY A 76 -22.23 1.75 2.29
N HIS A 77 -21.31 1.87 3.23
CA HIS A 77 -20.75 3.17 3.64
C HIS A 77 -20.01 3.88 2.48
N ILE A 78 -19.18 3.11 1.76
CA ILE A 78 -18.37 3.67 0.67
C ILE A 78 -19.23 4.03 -0.55
N ARG A 79 -20.21 3.19 -0.90
CA ARG A 79 -21.02 3.40 -2.12
C ARG A 79 -22.10 4.46 -2.00
N ARG A 80 -22.44 4.89 -0.78
CA ARG A 80 -23.54 5.83 -0.56
C ARG A 80 -23.27 7.17 -1.25
N ASN A 81 -24.20 7.58 -2.10
CA ASN A 81 -24.16 8.85 -2.84
C ASN A 81 -22.94 8.97 -3.77
N MET A 82 -22.45 7.84 -4.27
CA MET A 82 -21.29 7.82 -5.15
C MET A 82 -21.69 7.55 -6.59
N PRO A 83 -20.86 8.01 -7.57
CA PRO A 83 -21.07 7.67 -8.98
C PRO A 83 -20.73 6.20 -9.24
N GLU A 84 -21.08 5.72 -10.43
CA GLU A 84 -20.71 4.40 -10.92
C GLU A 84 -19.75 4.57 -12.09
N PRO A 85 -18.48 4.13 -12.04
CA PRO A 85 -17.82 3.51 -10.88
C PRO A 85 -17.36 4.53 -9.85
N ILE A 86 -16.97 4.04 -8.67
CA ILE A 86 -16.51 4.88 -7.57
C ILE A 86 -15.00 5.11 -7.71
N PRO A 87 -14.52 6.37 -7.67
CA PRO A 87 -13.07 6.64 -7.73
C PRO A 87 -12.37 6.22 -6.45
N VAL A 88 -11.24 5.53 -6.60
CA VAL A 88 -10.46 5.00 -5.47
C VAL A 88 -8.97 5.11 -5.72
N MET A 89 -8.19 5.01 -4.64
CA MET A 89 -6.75 4.76 -4.71
C MET A 89 -6.52 3.27 -4.45
N ILE A 90 -5.73 2.64 -5.31
CA ILE A 90 -5.40 1.22 -5.15
C ILE A 90 -3.98 1.11 -4.60
N ILE A 91 -3.83 0.41 -3.47
CA ILE A 91 -2.53 -0.06 -3.02
C ILE A 91 -2.32 -1.39 -3.71
N GLY A 92 -1.52 -1.39 -4.77
CA GLY A 92 -1.34 -2.57 -5.59
C GLY A 92 -0.53 -3.66 -4.92
N ARG A 93 0.48 -3.24 -4.14
CA ARG A 93 1.38 -4.16 -3.44
C ARG A 93 1.93 -3.49 -2.20
N LEU A 94 2.21 -4.30 -1.17
CA LEU A 94 2.87 -3.84 0.04
C LEU A 94 3.62 -5.03 0.61
N ALA A 95 4.94 -4.89 0.81
CA ALA A 95 5.77 -5.99 1.28
C ALA A 95 6.98 -5.50 2.06
N ILE A 96 7.41 -6.33 3.03
CA ILE A 96 8.60 -6.08 3.85
C ILE A 96 9.56 -7.27 3.69
N ASP A 97 10.85 -7.00 3.53
CA ASP A 97 11.88 -8.03 3.49
C ASP A 97 11.85 -8.87 4.77
N ARG A 98 12.06 -10.18 4.64
CA ARG A 98 12.02 -11.14 5.77
C ARG A 98 12.90 -10.71 6.94
N GLY A 99 14.07 -10.17 6.66
CA GLY A 99 14.99 -9.74 7.69
C GLY A 99 14.52 -8.53 8.48
N PHE A 100 13.46 -7.86 8.02
CA PHE A 100 12.95 -6.62 8.62
C PHE A 100 11.50 -6.75 9.06
N GLN A 101 10.89 -7.92 8.93
CA GLN A 101 9.52 -8.17 9.39
C GLN A 101 9.45 -8.20 10.92
N GLY A 102 8.25 -7.93 11.46
CA GLY A 102 8.03 -7.95 12.91
C GLY A 102 8.48 -6.69 13.63
N ARG A 103 8.81 -5.63 12.91
CA ARG A 103 9.29 -4.35 13.48
C ARG A 103 8.28 -3.21 13.29
N GLY A 104 7.08 -3.50 12.83
CA GLY A 104 6.05 -2.47 12.59
C GLY A 104 6.22 -1.70 11.28
N LEU A 105 7.12 -2.14 10.39
CA LEU A 105 7.37 -1.44 9.13
C LEU A 105 6.20 -1.53 8.15
N GLY A 106 5.48 -2.65 8.14
CA GLY A 106 4.29 -2.80 7.30
C GLY A 106 3.22 -1.77 7.65
N LYS A 107 3.01 -1.57 8.95
CA LYS A 107 2.07 -0.56 9.45
C LYS A 107 2.54 0.85 9.11
N ALA A 108 3.84 1.11 9.21
CA ALA A 108 4.43 2.41 8.86
C ALA A 108 4.27 2.70 7.37
N LEU A 109 4.48 1.70 6.50
CA LEU A 109 4.26 1.85 5.06
C LEU A 109 2.79 2.10 4.73
N LEU A 110 1.89 1.37 5.37
CA LEU A 110 0.45 1.58 5.18
C LEU A 110 0.05 2.99 5.58
N ARG A 111 0.58 3.47 6.70
CA ARG A 111 0.34 4.85 7.15
C ARG A 111 0.83 5.86 6.10
N ASP A 112 2.01 5.64 5.55
CA ASP A 112 2.55 6.52 4.51
C ASP A 112 1.65 6.51 3.25
N ALA A 113 1.18 5.34 2.85
CA ALA A 113 0.26 5.19 1.73
C ALA A 113 -1.04 5.96 1.96
N VAL A 114 -1.58 5.89 3.17
CA VAL A 114 -2.79 6.64 3.55
C VAL A 114 -2.53 8.14 3.49
N LEU A 115 -1.41 8.61 4.05
CA LEU A 115 -1.06 10.04 4.01
C LEU A 115 -0.96 10.57 2.58
N ARG A 116 -0.31 9.81 1.69
CA ARG A 116 -0.19 10.21 0.28
C ARG A 116 -1.53 10.19 -0.43
N THR A 117 -2.38 9.23 -0.10
CA THR A 117 -3.75 9.19 -0.64
C THR A 117 -4.56 10.39 -0.18
N LEU A 118 -4.44 10.80 1.08
CA LEU A 118 -5.12 11.99 1.58
C LEU A 118 -4.66 13.26 0.83
N GLN A 119 -3.37 13.37 0.53
CA GLN A 119 -2.85 14.47 -0.28
C GLN A 119 -3.44 14.46 -1.68
N ALA A 120 -3.50 13.29 -2.32
CA ALA A 120 -4.07 13.15 -3.65
C ALA A 120 -5.58 13.43 -3.64
N ALA A 121 -6.29 13.01 -2.61
CA ALA A 121 -7.73 13.22 -2.47
C ALA A 121 -8.10 14.69 -2.29
N ALA A 122 -7.16 15.53 -1.84
CA ALA A 122 -7.36 16.97 -1.75
C ALA A 122 -7.32 17.64 -3.13
N ILE A 123 -6.76 16.96 -4.11
CA ILE A 123 -6.60 17.48 -5.49
C ILE A 123 -7.62 16.86 -6.44
N ALA A 124 -7.86 15.56 -6.32
CA ALA A 124 -8.75 14.81 -7.19
C ALA A 124 -9.70 13.95 -6.36
N GLY A 125 -10.93 13.78 -6.83
CA GLY A 125 -11.94 13.02 -6.09
C GLY A 125 -11.54 11.57 -5.89
N MET A 126 -11.55 11.12 -4.63
CA MET A 126 -11.30 9.73 -4.25
C MET A 126 -12.14 9.40 -3.03
N ARG A 127 -12.86 8.29 -3.10
CA ARG A 127 -13.77 7.90 -2.01
C ARG A 127 -13.12 6.97 -1.01
N ALA A 128 -12.22 6.09 -1.50
CA ALA A 128 -11.73 4.98 -0.69
C ALA A 128 -10.34 4.54 -1.14
N ILE A 129 -9.71 3.74 -0.29
CA ILE A 129 -8.47 3.02 -0.56
C ILE A 129 -8.83 1.56 -0.68
N LEU A 130 -8.39 0.90 -1.77
CA LEU A 130 -8.63 -0.51 -2.03
C LEU A 130 -7.30 -1.27 -2.09
N LEU A 131 -7.35 -2.53 -1.66
CA LEU A 131 -6.25 -3.47 -1.88
C LEU A 131 -6.79 -4.90 -1.90
N HIS A 132 -6.02 -5.80 -2.53
CA HIS A 132 -6.29 -7.24 -2.44
C HIS A 132 -5.33 -7.86 -1.44
N ALA A 133 -5.87 -8.54 -0.44
CA ALA A 133 -5.04 -9.30 0.51
C ALA A 133 -4.54 -10.57 -0.17
N ILE A 134 -3.25 -10.87 -0.03
CA ILE A 134 -2.63 -12.02 -0.69
C ILE A 134 -2.80 -13.32 0.11
N SER A 135 -3.26 -13.22 1.36
CA SER A 135 -3.41 -14.36 2.27
C SER A 135 -4.34 -13.99 3.41
N GLU A 136 -4.78 -14.99 4.16
CA GLU A 136 -5.59 -14.76 5.36
C GLU A 136 -4.80 -13.97 6.41
N THR A 137 -3.50 -14.21 6.53
CA THR A 137 -2.65 -13.45 7.45
C THR A 137 -2.61 -11.97 7.06
N ALA A 138 -2.43 -11.68 5.78
CA ALA A 138 -2.46 -10.30 5.28
C ALA A 138 -3.83 -9.67 5.51
N LYS A 139 -4.90 -10.41 5.25
CA LYS A 139 -6.26 -9.93 5.49
C LYS A 139 -6.48 -9.51 6.94
N ARG A 140 -6.04 -10.35 7.89
CA ARG A 140 -6.15 -10.03 9.32
C ARG A 140 -5.40 -8.75 9.68
N PHE A 141 -4.23 -8.55 9.07
CA PHE A 141 -3.46 -7.32 9.26
C PHE A 141 -4.28 -6.09 8.81
N TYR A 142 -4.88 -6.15 7.62
CA TYR A 142 -5.66 -5.02 7.10
C TYR A 142 -6.95 -4.79 7.89
N VAL A 143 -7.62 -5.84 8.31
CA VAL A 143 -8.80 -5.72 9.19
C VAL A 143 -8.41 -5.01 10.48
N HIS A 144 -7.29 -5.40 11.07
CA HIS A 144 -6.79 -4.75 12.29
C HIS A 144 -6.48 -3.26 12.07
N CYS A 145 -6.11 -2.89 10.85
CA CYS A 145 -5.85 -1.49 10.48
C CYS A 145 -7.11 -0.72 10.08
N GLY A 146 -8.28 -1.32 10.17
CA GLY A 146 -9.56 -0.64 9.92
C GLY A 146 -10.20 -0.91 8.57
N PHE A 147 -9.60 -1.74 7.73
CA PHE A 147 -10.18 -2.10 6.43
C PHE A 147 -11.31 -3.10 6.60
N SER A 148 -12.30 -3.03 5.71
CA SER A 148 -13.43 -3.95 5.64
C SER A 148 -13.42 -4.70 4.34
N GLU A 149 -13.96 -5.93 4.34
CA GLU A 149 -14.02 -6.72 3.12
C GLU A 149 -15.18 -6.29 2.20
N SER A 150 -14.98 -6.45 0.90
CA SER A 150 -16.01 -6.24 -0.11
C SER A 150 -17.14 -7.27 0.07
N PRO A 151 -18.40 -6.88 -0.16
CA PRO A 151 -19.51 -7.85 -0.12
C PRO A 151 -19.44 -8.91 -1.22
N LEU A 152 -18.65 -8.70 -2.28
CA LEU A 152 -18.51 -9.64 -3.39
C LEU A 152 -17.24 -10.47 -3.36
N ASP A 153 -16.20 -9.99 -2.67
CA ASP A 153 -14.90 -10.64 -2.64
C ASP A 153 -14.28 -10.46 -1.26
N PRO A 154 -14.15 -11.55 -0.47
CA PRO A 154 -13.63 -11.43 0.89
C PRO A 154 -12.16 -11.02 0.97
N MET A 155 -11.39 -11.12 -0.12
CA MET A 155 -9.98 -10.70 -0.14
C MET A 155 -9.80 -9.28 -0.69
N LEU A 156 -10.85 -8.67 -1.22
CA LEU A 156 -10.81 -7.26 -1.61
C LEU A 156 -11.15 -6.41 -0.38
N MET A 157 -10.17 -5.66 0.09
CA MET A 157 -10.28 -4.87 1.31
C MET A 157 -10.38 -3.40 0.98
N MET A 158 -11.16 -2.66 1.76
CA MET A 158 -11.35 -1.24 1.50
C MET A 158 -11.60 -0.46 2.78
N ILE A 159 -11.25 0.81 2.74
CA ILE A 159 -11.53 1.77 3.80
C ILE A 159 -11.87 3.11 3.13
N SER A 160 -12.86 3.84 3.65
CA SER A 160 -13.13 5.16 3.09
C SER A 160 -12.00 6.12 3.44
N VAL A 161 -11.78 7.13 2.59
CA VAL A 161 -10.79 8.17 2.86
C VAL A 161 -11.09 8.85 4.20
N ALA A 162 -12.37 9.11 4.48
CA ALA A 162 -12.77 9.73 5.74
C ALA A 162 -12.42 8.88 6.97
N GLU A 163 -12.67 7.56 6.90
CA GLU A 163 -12.30 6.65 7.99
C GLU A 163 -10.79 6.54 8.16
N ALA A 164 -10.05 6.47 7.05
CA ALA A 164 -8.59 6.39 7.07
C ALA A 164 -8.01 7.64 7.73
N GLU A 165 -8.57 8.81 7.43
CA GLU A 165 -8.14 10.07 8.04
C GLU A 165 -8.35 10.05 9.55
N ARG A 166 -9.52 9.60 10.02
CA ARG A 166 -9.81 9.51 11.45
C ARG A 166 -8.88 8.53 12.17
N THR A 167 -8.65 7.37 11.56
CA THR A 167 -7.77 6.34 12.14
C THR A 167 -6.34 6.87 12.26
N LEU A 168 -5.88 7.57 11.25
CA LEU A 168 -4.53 8.10 11.21
C LEU A 168 -4.31 9.22 12.22
N SER A 169 -5.34 10.08 12.42
CA SER A 169 -5.24 11.20 13.34
C SER A 169 -5.37 10.80 14.82
N GLY A 170 -5.63 9.52 15.09
CA GLY A 170 -5.79 9.02 16.47
C GLY A 170 -7.10 9.44 17.14
N LYS A 171 -8.07 9.82 16.35
CA LYS A 171 -9.38 10.26 16.87
C LYS A 171 -10.45 9.23 16.61
#